data_8171a653b429304d4ef28d9b0097ea57
#
_entry.id   8171a653b429304d4ef28d9b0097ea57
#
_cell.length_a   1.000
_cell.length_b   1.000
_cell.length_c   1.000
_cell.angle_alpha   90.00
_cell.angle_beta   90.00
_cell.angle_gamma   90.00
#
_symmetry.space_group_name_H-M   'P 1'
#
loop_
_entity.id
_entity.type
_entity.pdbx_description
1 polymer ?
#
loop_
_entity_poly.entity_id
_entity_poly.type
_entity_poly.pdbx_seq_one_letter_code
_entity_poly.pdbx_strand_id
1 'polypeptide(L)'
;VSSDYAKIKSVTLRPVVKTRLPSSLIHVGPENGDSLATPVMPLIGENKGLMMDFDILEDEIRPLQWRIIHCDRNWRKSNLVESEYMTVVDCDFLIDGDFADFSYNTTVPYVHYDFYFPFHGGSSTPEIRFLMSGNYVVQVYEQVYEGEDEYAYESDIVLIQKRFVVTEQLVEIQAEIKRPNLVQYMDDSQQISMKIVPHGFDLSTFDKDLYVVYRQNGRWDNTICGIQPNHVSGDGSLVFNDNRNALFKGGNEFRNFHFKSLRIATTPVDYIEKNDGKYFVYLHPDRDWHAAYTSTTDLNGNFLTSEDTHNNADYCADYADVKFTLPYHRNYYDTLDLYVFGGFNDWKLNDENKMTYNSRLQQIGNIF
;
A
#
# COMPACT_ATOMS: atom_id res chain seq x y z
N VAL A 1 -16.66 10.27 13.35
CA VAL A 1 -15.96 9.20 12.60
C VAL A 1 -15.04 9.79 11.52
N SER A 2 -15.34 10.94 10.89
CA SER A 2 -14.51 11.46 9.78
C SER A 2 -13.25 12.20 10.20
N SER A 3 -13.14 12.74 11.43
CA SER A 3 -11.98 13.52 11.86
C SER A 3 -10.76 12.68 12.24
N ASP A 4 -10.95 11.46 12.71
CA ASP A 4 -9.85 10.62 13.20
C ASP A 4 -9.05 9.96 12.08
N TYR A 5 -9.69 9.62 10.97
CA TYR A 5 -8.99 9.10 9.79
C TYR A 5 -8.04 10.11 9.16
N ALA A 6 -8.37 11.39 9.22
CA ALA A 6 -7.51 12.46 8.67
C ALA A 6 -6.16 12.59 9.41
N LYS A 7 -6.07 12.09 10.64
CA LYS A 7 -4.86 12.14 11.44
C LYS A 7 -3.91 10.98 11.20
N ILE A 8 -4.37 9.88 10.59
CA ILE A 8 -3.55 8.70 10.32
C ILE A 8 -2.80 8.91 9.02
N LYS A 9 -1.48 8.81 9.08
CA LYS A 9 -0.56 9.07 7.96
C LYS A 9 0.48 7.95 7.81
N SER A 10 1.20 7.97 6.72
CA SER A 10 2.39 7.13 6.43
C SER A 10 2.18 5.63 6.65
N VAL A 11 0.96 5.13 6.41
CA VAL A 11 0.61 3.73 6.67
C VAL A 11 1.30 2.80 5.69
N THR A 12 2.26 2.00 6.17
CA THR A 12 2.94 0.99 5.35
C THR A 12 2.79 -0.42 5.94
N LEU A 13 2.84 -1.41 5.08
CA LEU A 13 2.97 -2.82 5.43
C LEU A 13 3.99 -3.43 4.48
N ARG A 14 5.14 -3.82 5.00
CA ARG A 14 6.30 -4.21 4.21
C ARG A 14 6.96 -5.50 4.73
N PRO A 15 7.61 -6.29 3.87
CA PRO A 15 8.40 -7.42 4.30
C PRO A 15 9.60 -6.99 5.16
N VAL A 16 9.88 -7.74 6.22
CA VAL A 16 11.07 -7.57 7.06
C VAL A 16 12.05 -8.70 6.77
N VAL A 17 13.25 -8.33 6.32
CA VAL A 17 14.36 -9.27 6.22
C VAL A 17 15.23 -9.10 7.46
N LYS A 18 15.14 -10.05 8.40
CA LYS A 18 16.05 -10.04 9.57
C LYS A 18 17.47 -10.33 9.09
N THR A 19 18.30 -9.32 9.03
CA THR A 19 19.74 -9.50 8.96
C THR A 19 20.28 -9.75 10.37
N ARG A 20 21.31 -10.61 10.50
CA ARG A 20 21.93 -10.98 11.78
C ARG A 20 22.66 -9.84 12.51
N LEU A 21 22.48 -8.61 12.13
CA LEU A 21 23.09 -7.45 12.82
C LEU A 21 22.11 -6.89 13.84
N PRO A 22 22.48 -6.86 15.12
CA PRO A 22 21.63 -6.31 16.16
C PRO A 22 21.63 -4.80 16.04
N SER A 23 20.59 -4.20 15.56
CA SER A 23 20.31 -2.76 15.54
C SER A 23 20.16 -2.05 14.19
N SER A 24 20.02 -2.77 13.08
CA SER A 24 19.60 -2.09 11.87
C SER A 24 18.54 -2.92 11.16
N LEU A 25 17.30 -2.51 11.25
CA LEU A 25 16.31 -2.77 10.23
C LEU A 25 16.88 -2.21 8.93
N ILE A 26 17.32 -3.08 8.03
CA ILE A 26 17.72 -2.61 6.71
C ILE A 26 16.41 -2.21 6.02
N HIS A 27 16.21 -0.92 5.84
CA HIS A 27 15.34 -0.42 4.81
C HIS A 27 15.84 -1.05 3.50
N VAL A 28 15.13 -2.03 3.00
CA VAL A 28 15.35 -2.50 1.65
C VAL A 28 14.86 -1.36 0.77
N GLY A 29 15.80 -0.54 0.34
CA GLY A 29 15.52 0.60 -0.50
C GLY A 29 14.89 0.17 -1.83
N PRO A 30 14.35 1.11 -2.61
CA PRO A 30 13.65 0.85 -3.87
C PRO A 30 14.53 0.16 -4.92
N GLU A 31 15.82 0.02 -4.69
CA GLU A 31 16.76 -0.64 -5.60
C GLU A 31 16.45 -2.11 -5.87
N ASN A 32 15.68 -2.78 -5.00
CA ASN A 32 15.31 -4.19 -5.17
C ASN A 32 13.84 -4.41 -5.55
N GLY A 33 13.03 -3.36 -5.74
CA GLY A 33 11.65 -3.47 -6.23
C GLY A 33 10.65 -4.19 -5.30
N ASP A 34 11.12 -4.89 -4.28
CA ASP A 34 10.31 -5.80 -3.47
C ASP A 34 9.54 -5.11 -2.34
N SER A 35 9.99 -3.94 -1.89
CA SER A 35 9.36 -3.22 -0.76
C SER A 35 8.03 -2.55 -1.12
N LEU A 36 7.73 -2.42 -2.40
CA LEU A 36 6.53 -1.73 -2.93
C LEU A 36 5.47 -2.69 -3.44
N ALA A 37 5.76 -3.99 -3.45
CA ALA A 37 4.81 -5.02 -3.83
C ALA A 37 3.81 -5.30 -2.69
N THR A 38 2.73 -6.00 -3.02
CA THR A 38 1.84 -6.54 -1.97
C THR A 38 2.65 -7.34 -0.99
N PRO A 39 2.47 -7.11 0.31
CA PRO A 39 3.15 -7.87 1.32
C PRO A 39 2.86 -9.36 1.16
N VAL A 40 3.90 -10.12 0.88
CA VAL A 40 3.84 -11.58 0.71
C VAL A 40 4.76 -12.22 1.71
N MET A 41 4.23 -13.21 2.42
CA MET A 41 4.98 -13.98 3.41
C MET A 41 4.87 -15.46 3.07
N PRO A 42 5.98 -16.24 3.04
CA PRO A 42 5.89 -17.67 2.87
C PRO A 42 5.31 -18.35 4.13
N LEU A 43 4.47 -19.36 3.94
CA LEU A 43 3.90 -20.14 5.03
C LEU A 43 4.99 -20.90 5.82
N ILE A 44 5.98 -21.41 5.10
CA ILE A 44 7.11 -22.15 5.66
C ILE A 44 8.39 -21.36 5.40
N GLY A 45 9.11 -21.01 6.44
CA GLY A 45 10.40 -20.33 6.33
C GLY A 45 10.74 -19.54 7.57
N GLU A 46 11.95 -19.72 8.07
CA GLU A 46 12.47 -18.95 9.19
C GLU A 46 12.78 -17.50 8.75
N ASN A 47 12.49 -16.54 9.63
CA ASN A 47 12.94 -15.16 9.56
C ASN A 47 12.30 -14.24 8.49
N LYS A 48 11.12 -14.53 8.02
CA LYS A 48 10.38 -13.61 7.15
C LYS A 48 9.08 -13.18 7.83
N GLY A 49 8.95 -11.92 8.12
CA GLY A 49 7.76 -11.31 8.71
C GLY A 49 7.36 -10.07 7.95
N LEU A 50 6.28 -9.46 8.38
CA LEU A 50 5.81 -8.17 7.89
C LEU A 50 5.92 -7.16 9.02
N MET A 51 6.35 -5.95 8.67
CA MET A 51 6.33 -4.78 9.52
C MET A 51 5.13 -3.93 9.14
N MET A 52 4.32 -3.59 10.12
CA MET A 52 3.28 -2.58 10.02
C MET A 52 3.78 -1.32 10.71
N ASP A 53 3.79 -0.22 9.99
CA ASP A 53 4.18 1.08 10.55
C ASP A 53 3.20 2.18 10.09
N PHE A 54 2.91 3.13 10.97
CA PHE A 54 2.01 4.26 10.72
C PHE A 54 2.19 5.36 11.76
N ASP A 55 1.78 6.55 11.39
CA ASP A 55 1.82 7.74 12.26
C ASP A 55 0.40 8.22 12.58
N ILE A 56 0.20 8.67 13.81
CA ILE A 56 -0.99 9.42 14.20
C ILE A 56 -0.57 10.84 14.59
N LEU A 57 -1.15 11.86 13.92
CA LEU A 57 -0.84 13.26 14.15
C LEU A 57 -1.48 13.75 15.46
N GLU A 58 -0.96 13.27 16.56
CA GLU A 58 -1.36 13.59 17.94
C GLU A 58 -0.11 13.60 18.84
N ASP A 59 -0.28 14.09 20.05
CA ASP A 59 0.76 14.19 21.07
C ASP A 59 0.54 13.21 22.25
N GLU A 60 -0.40 12.29 22.09
CA GLU A 60 -0.72 11.27 23.09
C GLU A 60 -0.75 9.87 22.42
N ILE A 61 -0.25 8.87 23.16
CA ILE A 61 -0.34 7.46 22.73
C ILE A 61 -1.75 6.96 22.98
N ARG A 62 -2.40 6.45 21.92
CA ARG A 62 -3.71 5.81 22.00
C ARG A 62 -3.59 4.33 22.33
N PRO A 63 -4.47 3.78 23.15
CA PRO A 63 -4.59 2.34 23.36
C PRO A 63 -5.24 1.69 22.13
N LEU A 64 -4.43 1.26 21.17
CA LEU A 64 -4.87 0.61 19.96
C LEU A 64 -4.78 -0.91 20.08
N GLN A 65 -5.56 -1.58 19.27
CA GLN A 65 -5.48 -3.03 19.10
C GLN A 65 -5.30 -3.38 17.63
N TRP A 66 -4.74 -4.56 17.37
CA TRP A 66 -4.64 -5.09 16.02
C TRP A 66 -5.02 -6.56 15.96
N ARG A 67 -5.51 -6.99 14.82
CA ARG A 67 -5.89 -8.37 14.58
C ARG A 67 -5.63 -8.81 13.15
N ILE A 68 -5.56 -10.13 12.95
CA ILE A 68 -5.40 -10.76 11.65
C ILE A 68 -6.68 -11.55 11.32
N ILE A 69 -7.17 -11.35 10.11
CA ILE A 69 -8.39 -11.98 9.61
C ILE A 69 -8.04 -12.75 8.34
N HIS A 70 -8.35 -14.06 8.29
CA HIS A 70 -8.28 -14.83 7.06
C HIS A 70 -9.45 -14.48 6.14
N CYS A 71 -9.16 -14.34 4.84
CA CYS A 71 -10.11 -13.94 3.82
C CYS A 71 -10.21 -14.95 2.68
N ASP A 72 -11.37 -14.98 2.04
CA ASP A 72 -11.58 -15.69 0.79
C ASP A 72 -10.85 -15.02 -0.39
N ARG A 73 -10.96 -15.60 -1.60
CA ARG A 73 -10.38 -15.05 -2.82
C ARG A 73 -10.88 -13.65 -3.19
N ASN A 74 -12.02 -13.21 -2.64
CA ASN A 74 -12.62 -11.89 -2.87
C ASN A 74 -12.32 -10.91 -1.73
N TRP A 75 -11.42 -11.26 -0.82
CA TRP A 75 -11.05 -10.46 0.35
C TRP A 75 -12.18 -10.26 1.37
N ARG A 76 -13.15 -11.16 1.40
CA ARG A 76 -14.17 -11.21 2.44
C ARG A 76 -13.71 -12.14 3.56
N LYS A 77 -14.01 -11.78 4.80
CA LYS A 77 -13.75 -12.65 5.96
C LYS A 77 -14.25 -14.06 5.66
N SER A 78 -13.39 -15.06 5.83
CA SER A 78 -13.77 -16.47 5.68
C SER A 78 -14.63 -16.94 6.84
N ASN A 79 -15.22 -18.13 6.67
CA ASN A 79 -15.97 -18.78 7.75
C ASN A 79 -15.11 -19.62 8.69
N LEU A 80 -13.78 -19.58 8.51
CA LEU A 80 -12.84 -20.31 9.35
C LEU A 80 -12.75 -19.65 10.73
N VAL A 81 -12.61 -20.46 11.76
CA VAL A 81 -12.26 -19.97 13.10
C VAL A 81 -10.75 -19.78 13.20
N GLU A 82 -10.31 -18.91 14.09
CA GLU A 82 -8.90 -18.46 14.17
C GLU A 82 -7.91 -19.61 14.36
N SER A 83 -8.26 -20.60 15.17
CA SER A 83 -7.45 -21.79 15.41
C SER A 83 -7.24 -22.69 14.17
N GLU A 84 -7.99 -22.48 13.10
CA GLU A 84 -7.81 -23.23 11.85
C GLU A 84 -6.73 -22.61 10.96
N TYR A 85 -6.46 -21.31 11.10
CA TYR A 85 -5.49 -20.63 10.26
C TYR A 85 -4.28 -20.03 11.01
N MET A 86 -4.35 -19.93 12.34
CA MET A 86 -3.25 -19.49 13.20
C MET A 86 -3.12 -20.31 14.48
N THR A 87 -1.95 -20.28 15.10
CA THR A 87 -1.70 -20.98 16.37
C THR A 87 -2.28 -20.30 17.59
N VAL A 88 -2.74 -19.07 17.45
CA VAL A 88 -3.28 -18.25 18.54
C VAL A 88 -4.81 -18.15 18.41
N VAL A 89 -5.48 -18.33 19.53
CA VAL A 89 -6.92 -18.09 19.71
C VAL A 89 -7.03 -16.76 20.44
N ASP A 90 -7.96 -15.92 20.12
CA ASP A 90 -8.07 -14.51 20.51
C ASP A 90 -6.93 -13.69 19.89
N CYS A 91 -7.13 -13.33 18.64
CA CYS A 91 -6.14 -12.65 17.82
C CYS A 91 -6.23 -11.12 17.93
N ASP A 92 -6.71 -10.60 19.03
CA ASP A 92 -6.74 -9.17 19.34
C ASP A 92 -5.53 -8.82 20.23
N PHE A 93 -4.58 -8.12 19.65
CA PHE A 93 -3.30 -7.79 20.29
C PHE A 93 -3.27 -6.30 20.64
N LEU A 94 -2.86 -5.99 21.86
CA LEU A 94 -2.68 -4.61 22.29
C LEU A 94 -1.44 -3.99 21.64
N ILE A 95 -1.58 -2.77 21.14
CA ILE A 95 -0.47 -1.90 20.78
C ILE A 95 -0.27 -0.93 21.95
N ASP A 96 0.70 -1.21 22.78
CA ASP A 96 1.05 -0.41 23.94
C ASP A 96 2.27 0.48 23.69
N GLY A 97 2.76 1.12 24.73
CA GLY A 97 3.90 2.04 24.65
C GLY A 97 5.21 1.42 24.19
N ASP A 98 5.34 0.09 24.15
CA ASP A 98 6.54 -0.60 23.62
C ASP A 98 6.56 -0.59 22.08
N PHE A 99 5.42 -0.28 21.45
CA PHE A 99 5.24 -0.21 20.00
C PHE A 99 4.93 1.21 19.51
N ALA A 100 5.15 2.24 20.35
CA ALA A 100 4.81 3.61 20.05
C ALA A 100 5.87 4.57 20.59
N ASP A 101 6.37 5.43 19.72
CA ASP A 101 7.36 6.45 20.05
C ASP A 101 6.91 7.85 19.57
N PHE A 102 7.24 8.88 20.34
CA PHE A 102 6.95 10.26 19.97
C PHE A 102 7.93 10.79 18.93
N SER A 103 7.40 11.56 17.97
CA SER A 103 8.24 12.35 17.08
C SER A 103 9.05 13.39 17.86
N TYR A 104 10.21 13.73 17.34
CA TYR A 104 11.06 14.76 17.94
C TYR A 104 11.68 15.68 16.88
N ASN A 105 11.85 16.96 17.24
CA ASN A 105 12.31 18.02 16.34
C ASN A 105 11.40 18.28 15.12
N THR A 106 10.16 17.84 15.18
CA THR A 106 9.16 18.06 14.13
C THR A 106 8.29 19.27 14.43
N THR A 107 7.72 19.86 13.41
CA THR A 107 6.79 21.00 13.54
C THR A 107 5.39 20.53 13.91
N VAL A 108 4.96 19.44 13.33
CA VAL A 108 3.70 18.76 13.66
C VAL A 108 4.05 17.55 14.52
N PRO A 109 3.61 17.51 15.78
CA PRO A 109 3.84 16.34 16.62
C PRO A 109 3.03 15.15 16.09
N TYR A 110 3.61 13.98 16.21
CA TYR A 110 2.94 12.71 15.93
C TYR A 110 3.50 11.60 16.82
N VAL A 111 2.72 10.54 16.94
CA VAL A 111 3.16 9.27 17.51
C VAL A 111 3.35 8.30 16.37
N HIS A 112 4.55 7.74 16.29
CA HIS A 112 4.89 6.67 15.36
C HIS A 112 4.62 5.33 16.02
N TYR A 113 3.90 4.45 15.33
CA TYR A 113 3.60 3.09 15.77
C TYR A 113 4.23 2.11 14.82
N ASP A 114 4.95 1.12 15.37
CA ASP A 114 5.50 0.03 14.58
C ASP A 114 5.38 -1.31 15.29
N PHE A 115 4.97 -2.34 14.58
CA PHE A 115 4.97 -3.71 15.06
C PHE A 115 5.19 -4.69 13.92
N TYR A 116 5.74 -5.85 14.25
CA TYR A 116 5.97 -6.88 13.25
C TYR A 116 5.28 -8.20 13.62
N PHE A 117 4.92 -8.97 12.63
CA PHE A 117 4.34 -10.30 12.78
C PHE A 117 4.82 -11.24 11.65
N PRO A 118 4.87 -12.58 11.87
CA PRO A 118 4.53 -13.25 13.12
C PRO A 118 5.58 -13.01 14.21
N PHE A 119 5.13 -12.94 15.45
CA PHE A 119 6.04 -12.91 16.59
C PHE A 119 6.63 -14.28 16.86
N HIS A 120 7.92 -14.32 17.12
CA HIS A 120 8.50 -15.43 17.86
C HIS A 120 8.44 -15.08 19.34
N GLY A 121 7.56 -15.75 20.08
CA GLY A 121 7.18 -15.38 21.42
C GLY A 121 8.32 -15.05 22.37
N GLY A 122 8.20 -13.91 23.04
CA GLY A 122 8.88 -13.64 24.30
C GLY A 122 8.14 -14.33 25.45
N SER A 123 8.65 -14.19 26.67
CA SER A 123 8.07 -14.86 27.87
C SER A 123 6.62 -14.43 28.18
N SER A 124 6.07 -13.41 27.53
CA SER A 124 4.74 -12.86 27.81
C SER A 124 3.83 -12.72 26.58
N THR A 125 4.33 -12.93 25.35
CA THR A 125 3.51 -12.85 24.13
C THR A 125 3.43 -14.22 23.45
N PRO A 126 2.21 -14.67 23.05
CA PRO A 126 2.05 -15.94 22.37
C PRO A 126 2.74 -15.91 21.00
N GLU A 127 3.32 -17.03 20.61
CA GLU A 127 3.92 -17.17 19.28
C GLU A 127 2.82 -17.27 18.22
N ILE A 128 2.80 -16.32 17.28
CA ILE A 128 1.91 -16.35 16.12
C ILE A 128 2.58 -17.15 15.01
N ARG A 129 1.92 -18.22 14.55
CA ARG A 129 2.28 -18.93 13.32
C ARG A 129 1.05 -19.09 12.46
N PHE A 130 1.23 -18.92 11.15
CA PHE A 130 0.19 -19.25 10.17
C PHE A 130 0.20 -20.77 9.91
N LEU A 131 -0.99 -21.37 9.94
CA LEU A 131 -1.21 -22.78 9.66
C LEU A 131 -1.67 -23.03 8.22
N MET A 132 -2.11 -21.97 7.54
CA MET A 132 -2.71 -22.04 6.21
C MET A 132 -2.20 -20.91 5.34
N SER A 133 -1.92 -21.19 4.07
CA SER A 133 -1.72 -20.16 3.04
C SER A 133 -3.06 -19.54 2.65
N GLY A 134 -3.02 -18.29 2.17
CA GLY A 134 -4.24 -17.59 1.74
C GLY A 134 -4.13 -16.08 1.79
N ASN A 135 -5.26 -15.45 1.63
CA ASN A 135 -5.44 -14.01 1.75
C ASN A 135 -5.73 -13.63 3.19
N TYR A 136 -5.02 -12.62 3.68
CA TYR A 136 -5.17 -12.14 5.04
C TYR A 136 -5.28 -10.61 5.06
N VAL A 137 -5.95 -10.12 6.07
CA VAL A 137 -6.05 -8.70 6.38
C VAL A 137 -5.54 -8.47 7.79
N VAL A 138 -4.65 -7.49 7.96
CA VAL A 138 -4.33 -6.92 9.26
C VAL A 138 -5.20 -5.67 9.45
N GLN A 139 -5.87 -5.59 10.58
CA GLN A 139 -6.64 -4.42 11.00
C GLN A 139 -6.03 -3.85 12.27
N VAL A 140 -5.88 -2.52 12.31
CA VAL A 140 -5.66 -1.75 13.54
C VAL A 140 -6.97 -1.06 13.87
N TYR A 141 -7.41 -1.15 15.10
CA TYR A 141 -8.69 -0.61 15.55
C TYR A 141 -8.60 -0.06 16.96
N GLU A 142 -9.54 0.79 17.28
CA GLU A 142 -9.77 1.32 18.60
C GLU A 142 -11.07 0.71 19.15
N GLN A 143 -11.01 0.24 20.39
CA GLN A 143 -12.17 -0.28 21.08
C GLN A 143 -12.86 0.85 21.82
N VAL A 144 -14.11 1.09 21.51
CA VAL A 144 -14.91 2.17 22.08
C VAL A 144 -16.08 1.57 22.85
N TYR A 145 -16.28 2.07 24.06
CA TYR A 145 -17.44 1.71 24.88
C TYR A 145 -18.54 2.73 24.64
N GLU A 146 -19.64 2.30 24.08
CA GLU A 146 -20.82 3.13 23.86
C GLU A 146 -21.91 2.79 24.91
N GLY A 147 -22.26 3.76 25.75
CA GLY A 147 -23.32 3.67 26.78
C GLY A 147 -22.83 4.08 28.15
N GLU A 148 -23.70 4.74 28.91
CA GLU A 148 -23.42 5.19 30.27
C GLU A 148 -23.95 4.21 31.36
N ASP A 149 -24.67 3.15 30.97
CA ASP A 149 -25.38 2.26 31.85
C ASP A 149 -24.96 0.78 31.69
N GLU A 150 -25.61 -0.10 32.44
CA GLU A 150 -25.51 -1.57 32.45
C GLU A 150 -25.66 -2.23 31.05
N TYR A 151 -26.05 -1.46 30.04
CA TYR A 151 -26.20 -1.86 28.61
C TYR A 151 -25.09 -1.32 27.69
N ALA A 152 -23.95 -0.87 28.25
CA ALA A 152 -22.83 -0.47 27.46
C ALA A 152 -22.35 -1.64 26.59
N TYR A 153 -22.15 -1.38 25.29
CA TYR A 153 -21.62 -2.37 24.36
C TYR A 153 -20.28 -1.87 23.80
N GLU A 154 -19.43 -2.83 23.57
CA GLU A 154 -18.15 -2.59 22.89
C GLU A 154 -18.36 -2.52 21.39
N SER A 155 -17.76 -1.51 20.77
CA SER A 155 -17.70 -1.42 19.31
C SER A 155 -16.26 -1.17 18.87
N ASP A 156 -15.88 -1.82 17.76
CA ASP A 156 -14.56 -1.66 17.16
C ASP A 156 -14.63 -0.59 16.07
N ILE A 157 -13.84 0.45 16.20
CA ILE A 157 -13.61 1.43 15.14
C ILE A 157 -12.35 1.04 14.40
N VAL A 158 -12.47 0.44 13.21
CA VAL A 158 -11.32 0.06 12.39
C VAL A 158 -10.70 1.34 11.82
N LEU A 159 -9.45 1.60 12.18
CA LEU A 159 -8.67 2.76 11.75
C LEU A 159 -7.85 2.46 10.51
N ILE A 160 -7.20 1.30 10.48
CA ILE A 160 -6.32 0.89 9.38
C ILE A 160 -6.66 -0.54 8.98
N GLN A 161 -6.63 -0.79 7.66
CA GLN A 161 -6.77 -2.13 7.12
C GLN A 161 -5.81 -2.31 5.94
N LYS A 162 -4.92 -3.31 6.03
CA LYS A 162 -3.98 -3.65 4.97
C LYS A 162 -4.08 -5.13 4.59
N ARG A 163 -3.94 -5.41 3.30
CA ARG A 163 -3.98 -6.76 2.73
C ARG A 163 -2.58 -7.35 2.66
N PHE A 164 -2.46 -8.63 3.00
CA PHE A 164 -1.25 -9.40 2.75
C PHE A 164 -1.59 -10.84 2.37
N VAL A 165 -0.61 -11.57 1.88
CA VAL A 165 -0.79 -12.93 1.41
C VAL A 165 0.22 -13.85 2.08
N VAL A 166 -0.24 -14.98 2.61
CA VAL A 166 0.61 -16.08 3.06
C VAL A 166 0.66 -17.13 1.94
N THR A 167 1.85 -17.49 1.47
CA THR A 167 2.04 -18.25 0.24
C THR A 167 2.71 -19.60 0.44
N GLU A 168 2.31 -20.55 -0.39
CA GLU A 168 3.01 -21.79 -0.65
C GLU A 168 3.40 -21.84 -2.12
N GLN A 169 4.61 -22.30 -2.42
CA GLN A 169 5.08 -22.42 -3.79
C GLN A 169 4.66 -23.77 -4.40
N LEU A 170 3.40 -23.85 -4.81
CA LEU A 170 2.83 -25.06 -5.43
C LEU A 170 2.97 -25.07 -6.96
N VAL A 171 3.26 -23.91 -7.54
CA VAL A 171 3.42 -23.74 -9.00
C VAL A 171 4.57 -22.77 -9.30
N GLU A 172 5.12 -22.90 -10.49
CA GLU A 172 6.03 -21.92 -11.06
C GLU A 172 5.26 -21.04 -12.05
N ILE A 173 5.45 -19.72 -11.95
CA ILE A 173 4.85 -18.76 -12.87
C ILE A 173 5.95 -18.17 -13.74
N GLN A 174 5.87 -18.44 -15.04
CA GLN A 174 6.72 -17.84 -16.07
C GLN A 174 5.91 -16.76 -16.78
N ALA A 175 6.19 -15.49 -16.48
CA ALA A 175 5.44 -14.36 -17.01
C ALA A 175 6.31 -13.45 -17.87
N GLU A 176 5.71 -12.90 -18.92
CA GLU A 176 6.32 -11.93 -19.82
C GLU A 176 5.34 -10.78 -20.09
N ILE A 177 5.85 -9.54 -20.04
CA ILE A 177 5.11 -8.36 -20.46
C ILE A 177 5.49 -8.05 -21.90
N LYS A 178 4.48 -7.95 -22.74
CA LYS A 178 4.68 -7.70 -24.18
C LYS A 178 3.70 -6.68 -24.73
N ARG A 179 4.01 -6.19 -25.93
CA ARG A 179 3.10 -5.35 -26.69
C ARG A 179 1.89 -6.18 -27.13
N PRO A 180 0.66 -5.65 -26.99
CA PRO A 180 -0.55 -6.35 -27.44
C PRO A 180 -0.53 -6.65 -28.94
N ASN A 181 -1.10 -7.78 -29.33
CA ASN A 181 -1.23 -8.15 -30.75
C ASN A 181 -2.36 -7.38 -31.47
N LEU A 182 -3.31 -6.82 -30.70
CA LEU A 182 -4.42 -6.06 -31.26
C LEU A 182 -4.00 -4.61 -31.56
N VAL A 183 -4.11 -4.21 -32.82
CA VAL A 183 -3.68 -2.91 -33.32
C VAL A 183 -4.20 -1.75 -32.48
N GLN A 184 -5.46 -1.82 -32.05
CA GLN A 184 -6.11 -0.77 -31.24
C GLN A 184 -5.50 -0.57 -29.84
N TYR A 185 -4.70 -1.51 -29.34
CA TYR A 185 -4.07 -1.46 -28.03
C TYR A 185 -2.54 -1.42 -28.08
N MET A 186 -1.97 -1.52 -29.29
CA MET A 186 -0.51 -1.66 -29.46
C MET A 186 0.28 -0.46 -28.93
N ASP A 187 -0.30 0.74 -28.96
CA ASP A 187 0.41 1.97 -28.67
C ASP A 187 0.15 2.51 -27.25
N ASP A 188 -0.87 1.97 -26.56
CA ASP A 188 -1.29 2.50 -25.26
C ASP A 188 -1.43 1.45 -24.16
N SER A 189 -1.12 0.19 -24.44
CA SER A 189 -1.37 -0.90 -23.48
C SER A 189 -0.22 -1.89 -23.42
N GLN A 190 -0.16 -2.61 -22.32
CA GLN A 190 0.75 -3.73 -22.06
C GLN A 190 -0.05 -5.00 -21.87
N GLN A 191 0.43 -6.11 -22.41
CA GLN A 191 -0.20 -7.42 -22.31
C GLN A 191 0.67 -8.36 -21.50
N ILE A 192 0.04 -9.09 -20.58
CA ILE A 192 0.71 -10.17 -19.84
C ILE A 192 0.50 -11.48 -20.57
N SER A 193 1.60 -12.18 -20.86
CA SER A 193 1.64 -13.56 -21.30
C SER A 193 2.23 -14.39 -20.17
N MET A 194 1.63 -15.55 -19.87
CA MET A 194 2.03 -16.33 -18.72
C MET A 194 1.91 -17.83 -18.99
N LYS A 195 2.82 -18.60 -18.41
CA LYS A 195 2.74 -20.05 -18.29
C LYS A 195 2.78 -20.43 -16.82
N ILE A 196 1.84 -21.23 -16.34
CA ILE A 196 1.82 -21.81 -15.01
C ILE A 196 2.23 -23.26 -15.12
N VAL A 197 3.33 -23.60 -14.45
CA VAL A 197 3.90 -24.96 -14.42
C VAL A 197 3.64 -25.57 -13.02
N PRO A 198 2.93 -26.72 -12.94
CA PRO A 198 2.68 -27.36 -11.66
C PRO A 198 3.94 -28.01 -11.09
N HIS A 199 4.16 -27.84 -9.77
CA HIS A 199 5.21 -28.55 -9.03
C HIS A 199 4.58 -29.53 -8.04
N GLY A 200 4.22 -30.74 -8.54
CA GLY A 200 3.60 -31.75 -7.69
C GLY A 200 2.15 -31.44 -7.28
N PHE A 201 1.58 -30.37 -7.81
CA PHE A 201 0.19 -29.96 -7.60
C PHE A 201 -0.62 -30.26 -8.86
N ASP A 202 -1.78 -30.90 -8.70
CA ASP A 202 -2.64 -31.25 -9.84
C ASP A 202 -3.48 -30.04 -10.26
N LEU A 203 -3.32 -29.58 -11.52
CA LEU A 203 -4.10 -28.52 -12.13
C LEU A 203 -5.21 -29.03 -13.06
N SER A 204 -5.56 -30.31 -13.00
CA SER A 204 -6.59 -30.90 -13.88
C SER A 204 -7.98 -30.27 -13.71
N THR A 205 -8.26 -29.71 -12.54
CA THR A 205 -9.53 -29.00 -12.20
C THR A 205 -9.37 -27.50 -12.17
N PHE A 206 -8.42 -26.94 -12.95
CA PHE A 206 -8.09 -25.51 -12.96
C PHE A 206 -9.30 -24.60 -13.18
N ASP A 207 -10.32 -25.04 -13.89
CA ASP A 207 -11.56 -24.31 -14.15
C ASP A 207 -12.33 -23.97 -12.86
N LYS A 208 -12.14 -24.75 -11.80
CA LYS A 208 -12.78 -24.57 -10.49
C LYS A 208 -11.83 -24.01 -9.44
N ASP A 209 -10.61 -24.49 -9.43
CA ASP A 209 -9.68 -24.34 -8.32
C ASP A 209 -8.66 -23.23 -8.56
N LEU A 210 -8.42 -22.83 -9.81
CA LEU A 210 -7.47 -21.77 -10.15
C LEU A 210 -8.16 -20.42 -10.28
N TYR A 211 -7.62 -19.43 -9.58
CA TYR A 211 -8.06 -18.04 -9.69
C TYR A 211 -6.85 -17.13 -9.90
N VAL A 212 -6.64 -16.70 -11.13
CA VAL A 212 -5.53 -15.85 -11.51
C VAL A 212 -5.86 -14.39 -11.26
N VAL A 213 -4.91 -13.68 -10.65
CA VAL A 213 -5.01 -12.26 -10.35
C VAL A 213 -3.79 -11.54 -10.94
N TYR A 214 -4.01 -10.57 -11.81
CA TYR A 214 -2.98 -9.68 -12.32
C TYR A 214 -3.12 -8.30 -11.70
N ARG A 215 -1.99 -7.69 -11.36
CA ARG A 215 -1.92 -6.33 -10.85
C ARG A 215 -0.76 -5.60 -11.49
N GLN A 216 -0.94 -4.33 -11.78
CA GLN A 216 0.12 -3.44 -12.23
C GLN A 216 0.61 -2.61 -11.04
N ASN A 217 1.93 -2.54 -10.85
CA ASN A 217 2.58 -1.76 -9.81
C ASN A 217 2.10 -2.07 -8.37
N GLY A 218 1.73 -3.33 -8.10
CA GLY A 218 1.24 -3.76 -6.79
C GLY A 218 -0.15 -3.24 -6.39
N ARG A 219 -0.82 -2.48 -7.23
CA ARG A 219 -2.09 -1.81 -6.95
C ARG A 219 -3.27 -2.79 -6.96
N TRP A 220 -4.23 -2.55 -6.06
CA TRP A 220 -5.46 -3.32 -5.99
C TRP A 220 -6.62 -2.70 -6.79
N ASP A 221 -6.60 -1.40 -7.02
CA ASP A 221 -7.63 -0.66 -7.74
C ASP A 221 -7.67 -0.97 -9.24
N ASN A 222 -6.55 -1.43 -9.82
CA ASN A 222 -6.45 -1.81 -11.23
C ASN A 222 -6.37 -3.33 -11.45
N THR A 223 -6.83 -4.13 -10.49
CA THR A 223 -6.74 -5.59 -10.54
C THR A 223 -7.57 -6.19 -11.68
N ILE A 224 -6.95 -7.08 -12.45
CA ILE A 224 -7.62 -7.94 -13.43
C ILE A 224 -7.63 -9.36 -12.88
N CYS A 225 -8.79 -9.99 -12.81
CA CYS A 225 -8.92 -11.30 -12.20
C CYS A 225 -9.87 -12.23 -12.97
N GLY A 226 -9.80 -13.55 -12.66
CA GLY A 226 -10.65 -14.58 -13.26
C GLY A 226 -10.33 -14.91 -14.71
N ILE A 227 -9.12 -14.58 -15.17
CA ILE A 227 -8.66 -14.92 -16.51
C ILE A 227 -8.45 -16.44 -16.61
N GLN A 228 -9.00 -17.05 -17.66
CA GLN A 228 -8.84 -18.47 -17.92
C GLN A 228 -7.65 -18.74 -18.85
N PRO A 229 -7.00 -19.90 -18.77
CA PRO A 229 -5.94 -20.29 -19.69
C PRO A 229 -6.49 -20.44 -21.12
N ASN A 230 -5.67 -20.13 -22.10
CA ASN A 230 -6.01 -20.34 -23.51
C ASN A 230 -5.98 -21.82 -23.87
N HIS A 231 -5.03 -22.58 -23.32
CA HIS A 231 -4.94 -24.04 -23.52
C HIS A 231 -4.09 -24.67 -22.40
N VAL A 232 -4.20 -25.96 -22.29
CA VAL A 232 -3.37 -26.83 -21.46
C VAL A 232 -2.32 -27.47 -22.34
N SER A 233 -1.05 -27.35 -21.99
CA SER A 233 0.06 -28.01 -22.69
C SER A 233 0.12 -29.50 -22.35
N GLY A 234 0.83 -30.29 -23.19
CA GLY A 234 0.97 -31.73 -22.99
C GLY A 234 1.73 -32.12 -21.70
N ASP A 235 2.45 -31.19 -21.10
CA ASP A 235 3.12 -31.31 -19.80
C ASP A 235 2.23 -30.93 -18.60
N GLY A 236 0.95 -30.65 -18.81
CA GLY A 236 0.01 -30.21 -17.79
C GLY A 236 0.08 -28.72 -17.46
N SER A 237 0.99 -27.98 -18.09
CA SER A 237 1.10 -26.52 -17.85
C SER A 237 -0.05 -25.76 -18.46
N LEU A 238 -0.48 -24.70 -17.78
CA LEU A 238 -1.54 -23.81 -18.25
C LEU A 238 -0.91 -22.59 -18.95
N VAL A 239 -1.38 -22.29 -20.16
CA VAL A 239 -0.84 -21.22 -21.00
C VAL A 239 -1.85 -20.10 -21.14
N PHE A 240 -1.41 -18.88 -20.87
CA PHE A 240 -2.17 -17.63 -20.94
C PHE A 240 -1.49 -16.70 -21.95
N ASN A 241 -1.81 -16.87 -23.20
CA ASN A 241 -1.31 -16.07 -24.31
C ASN A 241 -2.46 -15.29 -24.93
N ASP A 242 -2.18 -14.08 -25.44
CA ASP A 242 -3.13 -13.29 -26.23
C ASP A 242 -4.52 -13.07 -25.60
N ASN A 243 -4.54 -13.01 -24.26
CA ASN A 243 -5.78 -12.79 -23.56
C ASN A 243 -6.18 -11.31 -23.63
N ARG A 244 -7.25 -11.01 -24.38
CA ARG A 244 -7.75 -9.63 -24.56
C ARG A 244 -8.17 -8.94 -23.28
N ASN A 245 -8.39 -9.71 -22.21
CA ASN A 245 -8.80 -9.19 -20.91
C ASN A 245 -7.61 -9.00 -19.95
N ALA A 246 -6.41 -9.41 -20.33
CA ALA A 246 -5.18 -9.24 -19.54
C ALA A 246 -4.34 -8.06 -20.08
N LEU A 247 -4.98 -6.90 -20.25
CA LEU A 247 -4.38 -5.69 -20.77
C LEU A 247 -4.37 -4.60 -19.70
N PHE A 248 -3.20 -4.03 -19.46
CA PHE A 248 -3.06 -2.84 -18.65
C PHE A 248 -2.74 -1.64 -19.53
N LYS A 249 -3.30 -0.49 -19.18
CA LYS A 249 -2.90 0.75 -19.82
C LYS A 249 -1.42 1.02 -19.52
N GLY A 250 -0.67 1.31 -20.59
CA GLY A 250 0.63 1.92 -20.49
C GLY A 250 0.49 3.40 -20.14
N GLY A 251 1.54 3.99 -19.63
CA GLY A 251 1.56 5.41 -19.31
C GLY A 251 3.01 5.89 -19.18
N ASN A 252 3.16 7.17 -18.89
CA ASN A 252 4.43 7.71 -18.44
C ASN A 252 4.67 7.29 -16.97
N GLU A 253 5.91 7.44 -16.52
CA GLU A 253 6.27 7.23 -15.13
C GLU A 253 5.44 8.12 -14.20
N PHE A 254 5.28 7.70 -12.96
CA PHE A 254 4.56 8.51 -11.96
C PHE A 254 5.31 9.81 -11.69
N ARG A 255 4.54 10.86 -11.47
CA ARG A 255 5.10 12.13 -11.04
C ARG A 255 5.67 11.99 -9.65
N ASN A 256 6.86 12.54 -9.43
CA ASN A 256 7.53 12.47 -8.15
C ASN A 256 7.86 13.86 -7.62
N PHE A 257 7.90 13.99 -6.31
CA PHE A 257 8.37 15.15 -5.60
C PHE A 257 8.96 14.72 -4.27
N HIS A 258 9.76 15.58 -3.66
CA HIS A 258 10.25 15.38 -2.31
C HIS A 258 10.42 16.73 -1.59
N PHE A 259 10.24 16.71 -0.29
CA PHE A 259 10.51 17.84 0.61
C PHE A 259 11.23 17.36 1.88
N LYS A 260 12.37 16.72 1.70
CA LYS A 260 13.20 16.22 2.83
C LYS A 260 13.56 17.29 3.83
N SER A 261 13.55 18.56 3.43
CA SER A 261 13.78 19.71 4.27
C SER A 261 12.69 20.74 4.03
N LEU A 262 12.05 21.21 5.11
CA LEU A 262 11.12 22.34 5.06
C LEU A 262 11.83 23.72 5.12
N ARG A 263 13.18 23.73 5.12
CA ARG A 263 13.99 24.96 5.13
C ARG A 263 14.47 25.35 3.75
N ILE A 264 14.61 24.39 2.83
CA ILE A 264 15.18 24.59 1.51
C ILE A 264 14.25 23.96 0.47
N ALA A 265 13.70 24.81 -0.40
CA ALA A 265 12.94 24.35 -1.55
C ALA A 265 13.92 23.74 -2.58
N THR A 266 13.67 22.51 -2.99
CA THR A 266 14.39 21.81 -4.07
C THR A 266 13.39 21.38 -5.13
N THR A 267 13.80 21.43 -6.40
CA THR A 267 12.91 21.02 -7.50
C THR A 267 12.33 19.61 -7.25
N PRO A 268 10.99 19.41 -7.36
CA PRO A 268 10.02 20.31 -8.00
C PRO A 268 9.26 21.27 -7.04
N VAL A 269 9.76 21.53 -5.83
CA VAL A 269 9.16 22.51 -4.92
C VAL A 269 9.46 23.92 -5.41
N ASP A 270 8.43 24.72 -5.59
CA ASP A 270 8.52 26.13 -5.97
C ASP A 270 8.91 26.99 -4.75
N TYR A 271 8.09 26.92 -3.71
CA TYR A 271 8.38 27.57 -2.43
C TYR A 271 7.68 26.86 -1.28
N ILE A 272 8.15 27.19 -0.07
CA ILE A 272 7.61 26.68 1.19
C ILE A 272 7.15 27.88 2.01
N GLU A 273 5.94 27.84 2.53
CA GLU A 273 5.35 28.86 3.38
C GLU A 273 5.07 28.27 4.76
N LYS A 274 5.35 29.04 5.80
CA LYS A 274 4.92 28.71 7.16
C LYS A 274 3.81 29.67 7.57
N ASN A 275 2.62 29.14 7.83
CA ASN A 275 1.48 29.91 8.25
C ASN A 275 0.79 29.23 9.45
N ASP A 276 0.59 29.98 10.53
CA ASP A 276 -0.05 29.50 11.76
C ASP A 276 0.50 28.16 12.30
N GLY A 277 1.83 28.05 12.27
CA GLY A 277 2.54 26.85 12.76
C GLY A 277 2.60 25.69 11.79
N LYS A 278 1.86 25.72 10.68
CA LYS A 278 1.86 24.68 9.64
C LYS A 278 2.74 25.07 8.46
N TYR A 279 3.32 24.07 7.82
CA TYR A 279 4.04 24.26 6.56
C TYR A 279 3.16 23.90 5.37
N PHE A 280 3.25 24.76 4.36
CA PHE A 280 2.62 24.57 3.04
C PHE A 280 3.73 24.49 2.00
N VAL A 281 3.77 23.38 1.30
CA VAL A 281 4.74 23.10 0.23
C VAL A 281 4.05 23.27 -1.11
N TYR A 282 4.46 24.27 -1.88
CA TYR A 282 3.90 24.57 -3.20
C TYR A 282 4.80 23.94 -4.26
N LEU A 283 4.24 23.02 -5.02
CA LEU A 283 4.94 22.43 -6.16
C LEU A 283 4.82 23.31 -7.38
N HIS A 284 5.86 23.36 -8.22
CA HIS A 284 5.74 23.96 -9.55
C HIS A 284 4.53 23.39 -10.28
N PRO A 285 3.77 24.22 -11.04
CA PRO A 285 2.68 23.73 -11.86
C PRO A 285 3.19 22.62 -12.78
N ASP A 286 2.53 21.49 -12.73
CA ASP A 286 2.93 20.33 -13.51
C ASP A 286 2.64 20.55 -14.99
N ARG A 287 3.46 19.99 -15.86
CA ARG A 287 3.30 20.13 -17.31
C ARG A 287 2.30 19.12 -17.83
N ASP A 288 1.60 19.51 -18.89
CA ASP A 288 0.80 18.57 -19.66
C ASP A 288 1.72 17.55 -20.37
N TRP A 289 1.57 16.29 -20.05
CA TRP A 289 2.44 15.20 -20.53
C TRP A 289 1.88 14.54 -21.80
N HIS A 290 1.48 15.32 -22.78
CA HIS A 290 1.25 14.80 -24.13
C HIS A 290 2.56 14.61 -24.92
N ALA A 291 3.70 14.80 -24.27
CA ALA A 291 5.01 14.60 -24.86
C ALA A 291 5.35 13.09 -24.96
N ALA A 292 6.37 12.79 -25.76
CA ALA A 292 6.89 11.44 -25.88
C ALA A 292 7.29 10.86 -24.51
N TYR A 293 7.11 9.53 -24.36
CA TYR A 293 7.50 8.80 -23.17
C TYR A 293 8.95 9.09 -22.78
N THR A 294 9.16 9.38 -21.53
CA THR A 294 10.49 9.56 -20.94
C THR A 294 10.60 8.65 -19.73
N SER A 295 11.55 7.71 -19.77
CA SER A 295 11.85 6.86 -18.64
C SER A 295 12.58 7.65 -17.57
N THR A 296 12.02 7.66 -16.37
CA THR A 296 12.66 8.18 -15.16
C THR A 296 12.51 7.15 -14.05
N THR A 297 13.47 7.11 -13.13
CA THR A 297 13.31 6.27 -11.93
C THR A 297 12.23 6.86 -11.06
N ASP A 298 11.21 6.07 -10.76
CA ASP A 298 10.14 6.44 -9.85
C ASP A 298 9.89 5.35 -8.78
N LEU A 299 8.96 5.59 -7.90
CA LEU A 299 8.54 4.65 -6.86
C LEU A 299 7.25 3.91 -7.24
N ASN A 300 6.91 3.85 -8.52
CA ASN A 300 5.63 3.31 -8.99
C ASN A 300 4.41 3.94 -8.29
N GLY A 301 4.51 5.25 -7.99
CA GLY A 301 3.49 6.02 -7.31
C GLY A 301 3.37 5.80 -5.80
N ASN A 302 4.31 5.07 -5.20
CA ASN A 302 4.42 4.93 -3.75
C ASN A 302 5.23 6.07 -3.14
N PHE A 303 5.42 6.04 -1.82
CA PHE A 303 6.16 7.06 -1.07
C PHE A 303 7.20 6.42 -0.14
N LEU A 304 8.17 7.22 0.25
CA LEU A 304 9.17 6.90 1.27
C LEU A 304 9.28 8.06 2.23
N THR A 305 9.29 7.77 3.52
CA THR A 305 9.61 8.76 4.55
C THR A 305 11.12 8.96 4.58
N SER A 306 11.57 10.22 4.52
CA SER A 306 12.99 10.56 4.56
C SER A 306 13.21 11.96 5.11
N GLU A 307 14.38 12.18 5.73
CA GLU A 307 14.78 13.44 6.34
C GLU A 307 16.28 13.69 6.07
N ASP A 308 16.69 14.95 5.91
CA ASP A 308 18.05 15.30 5.46
C ASP A 308 19.13 15.25 6.55
N THR A 309 18.75 15.41 7.81
CA THR A 309 19.72 15.69 8.91
C THR A 309 19.88 14.54 9.89
N HIS A 310 18.98 13.61 9.95
CA HIS A 310 18.94 12.52 10.92
C HIS A 310 18.82 11.16 10.21
N ASN A 311 19.37 10.13 10.84
CA ASN A 311 19.31 8.78 10.32
C ASN A 311 17.99 8.07 10.65
N ASN A 312 17.08 8.71 11.38
CA ASN A 312 15.84 8.13 11.85
C ASN A 312 14.62 8.93 11.33
N ALA A 313 14.28 8.72 10.07
CA ALA A 313 13.20 9.43 9.41
C ALA A 313 11.82 9.10 10.00
N ASP A 314 11.64 7.93 10.60
CA ASP A 314 10.36 7.49 11.16
C ASP A 314 9.90 8.40 12.33
N TYR A 315 10.85 9.06 13.03
CA TYR A 315 10.53 9.92 14.17
C TYR A 315 10.87 11.41 13.97
N CYS A 316 11.56 11.74 12.87
CA CYS A 316 12.07 13.11 12.65
C CYS A 316 11.56 13.76 11.36
N ALA A 317 10.87 13.02 10.51
CA ALA A 317 10.32 13.57 9.29
C ALA A 317 9.12 14.49 9.59
N ASP A 318 9.08 15.63 8.94
CA ASP A 318 8.01 16.61 9.13
C ASP A 318 6.82 16.32 8.18
N TYR A 319 5.64 16.68 8.65
CA TYR A 319 4.41 16.74 7.86
C TYR A 319 4.17 18.14 7.32
N ALA A 320 3.67 18.24 6.10
CA ALA A 320 3.30 19.49 5.46
C ALA A 320 2.09 19.31 4.55
N ASP A 321 1.31 20.37 4.40
CA ASP A 321 0.24 20.44 3.42
C ASP A 321 0.85 20.70 2.03
N VAL A 322 0.72 19.78 1.09
CA VAL A 322 1.32 19.87 -0.25
C VAL A 322 0.31 20.35 -1.28
N LYS A 323 0.62 21.45 -1.97
CA LYS A 323 -0.22 22.01 -3.03
C LYS A 323 0.21 21.51 -4.39
N PHE A 324 -0.66 20.74 -5.02
CA PHE A 324 -0.55 20.29 -6.40
C PHE A 324 -1.28 21.27 -7.33
N THR A 325 -0.68 21.56 -8.46
CA THR A 325 -1.24 22.49 -9.43
C THR A 325 -1.04 21.98 -10.86
N LEU A 326 -2.12 22.02 -11.66
CA LEU A 326 -2.09 21.73 -13.09
C LEU A 326 -2.55 23.00 -13.86
N PRO A 327 -1.89 23.34 -14.98
CA PRO A 327 -2.41 24.34 -15.90
C PRO A 327 -3.78 23.89 -16.43
N TYR A 328 -4.71 24.81 -16.51
CA TYR A 328 -6.04 24.49 -17.02
C TYR A 328 -6.09 24.55 -18.54
N HIS A 329 -6.49 23.45 -19.15
CA HIS A 329 -6.76 23.36 -20.59
C HIS A 329 -8.24 23.06 -20.82
N ARG A 330 -8.99 24.07 -21.23
CA ARG A 330 -10.46 24.08 -21.35
C ARG A 330 -11.05 22.89 -22.11
N ASN A 331 -10.37 22.39 -23.10
CA ASN A 331 -10.87 21.30 -23.95
C ASN A 331 -10.68 19.90 -23.34
N TYR A 332 -9.90 19.76 -22.27
CA TYR A 332 -9.55 18.48 -21.68
C TYR A 332 -10.26 18.19 -20.36
N TYR A 333 -10.50 19.21 -19.55
CA TYR A 333 -10.86 19.04 -18.14
C TYR A 333 -12.32 19.36 -17.82
N ASP A 334 -13.08 19.94 -18.75
CA ASP A 334 -14.49 20.34 -18.50
C ASP A 334 -15.42 19.13 -18.24
N THR A 335 -15.01 17.91 -18.58
CA THR A 335 -15.80 16.68 -18.44
C THR A 335 -15.16 15.65 -17.54
N LEU A 336 -14.00 15.92 -16.95
CA LEU A 336 -13.23 14.95 -16.15
C LEU A 336 -13.07 15.45 -14.73
N ASP A 337 -13.29 14.57 -13.78
CA ASP A 337 -12.85 14.76 -12.41
C ASP A 337 -11.36 14.37 -12.30
N LEU A 338 -10.54 15.26 -11.73
CA LEU A 338 -9.12 15.07 -11.52
C LEU A 338 -8.84 14.86 -10.04
N TYR A 339 -7.92 13.97 -9.76
CA TYR A 339 -7.54 13.62 -8.39
C TYR A 339 -6.01 13.53 -8.24
N VAL A 340 -5.52 13.92 -7.07
CA VAL A 340 -4.16 13.59 -6.63
C VAL A 340 -4.22 12.26 -5.92
N PHE A 341 -3.55 11.22 -6.43
CA PHE A 341 -3.59 9.91 -5.79
C PHE A 341 -2.30 9.14 -5.97
N GLY A 342 -2.01 8.25 -5.02
CA GLY A 342 -0.81 7.44 -4.97
C GLY A 342 -0.81 6.51 -3.78
N GLY A 343 0.33 5.88 -3.48
CA GLY A 343 0.51 5.03 -2.32
C GLY A 343 0.22 5.74 -0.99
N PHE A 344 0.49 7.05 -0.92
CA PHE A 344 0.28 7.88 0.27
C PHE A 344 -1.20 8.02 0.69
N ASN A 345 -2.15 7.77 -0.20
CA ASN A 345 -3.58 7.77 0.12
C ASN A 345 -4.28 6.44 -0.23
N ASP A 346 -3.51 5.34 -0.29
CA ASP A 346 -4.02 4.00 -0.61
C ASP A 346 -4.74 3.92 -1.97
N TRP A 347 -4.37 4.77 -2.94
CA TRP A 347 -4.98 4.83 -4.28
C TRP A 347 -6.50 5.11 -4.24
N LYS A 348 -6.99 5.79 -3.20
CA LYS A 348 -8.40 6.14 -3.04
C LYS A 348 -8.71 7.42 -3.78
N LEU A 349 -9.89 7.46 -4.38
CA LEU A 349 -10.46 8.66 -4.99
C LEU A 349 -11.59 9.16 -4.08
N ASN A 350 -11.40 10.30 -3.45
CA ASN A 350 -12.36 10.91 -2.54
C ASN A 350 -12.38 12.45 -2.69
N ASP A 351 -13.23 13.12 -1.96
CA ASP A 351 -13.37 14.58 -2.06
C ASP A 351 -12.14 15.32 -1.54
N GLU A 352 -11.36 14.72 -0.63
CA GLU A 352 -10.16 15.34 -0.05
C GLU A 352 -9.04 15.49 -1.09
N ASN A 353 -8.91 14.53 -2.01
CA ASN A 353 -7.88 14.54 -3.03
C ASN A 353 -8.38 14.96 -4.41
N LYS A 354 -9.64 15.39 -4.52
CA LYS A 354 -10.21 15.91 -5.75
C LYS A 354 -9.65 17.31 -6.05
N MET A 355 -9.16 17.50 -7.26
CA MET A 355 -8.66 18.79 -7.71
C MET A 355 -9.80 19.72 -8.10
N THR A 356 -9.71 20.99 -7.70
CA THR A 356 -10.73 22.01 -7.96
C THR A 356 -10.20 23.10 -8.88
N TYR A 357 -11.09 23.62 -9.74
CA TYR A 357 -10.74 24.71 -10.65
C TYR A 357 -10.77 26.06 -9.95
N ASN A 358 -9.68 26.80 -10.08
CA ASN A 358 -9.57 28.18 -9.64
C ASN A 358 -9.65 29.12 -10.85
N SER A 359 -10.80 29.78 -11.01
CA SER A 359 -11.07 30.68 -12.16
C SER A 359 -10.16 31.91 -12.20
N ARG A 360 -9.65 32.38 -11.05
CA ARG A 360 -8.77 33.56 -10.99
C ARG A 360 -7.37 33.25 -11.50
N LEU A 361 -6.87 32.04 -11.18
CA LEU A 361 -5.53 31.61 -11.56
C LEU A 361 -5.50 30.83 -12.87
N GLN A 362 -6.66 30.46 -13.41
CA GLN A 362 -6.82 29.56 -14.55
C GLN A 362 -6.03 28.25 -14.35
N GLN A 363 -6.13 27.67 -13.18
CA GLN A 363 -5.44 26.46 -12.75
C GLN A 363 -6.40 25.51 -12.04
N ILE A 364 -6.08 24.22 -12.09
CA ILE A 364 -6.73 23.21 -11.29
C ILE A 364 -5.74 22.80 -10.19
N GLY A 365 -6.21 22.74 -8.97
CA GLY A 365 -5.32 22.41 -7.85
C GLY A 365 -6.03 21.75 -6.70
N ASN A 366 -5.22 21.16 -5.82
CA ASN A 366 -5.63 20.62 -4.55
C ASN A 366 -4.52 20.88 -3.52
N ILE A 367 -4.89 20.95 -2.25
CA ILE A 367 -3.97 20.94 -1.10
C ILE A 367 -4.22 19.62 -0.36
N PHE A 368 -3.18 18.82 -0.24
CA PHE A 368 -3.22 17.51 0.39
C PHE A 368 -2.21 17.42 1.54
#